data_28cfd76b4d3a820a81163dde8e47a94e
#
_entry.id   28cfd76b4d3a820a81163dde8e47a94e
#
_cell.length_a   1.000
_cell.length_b   1.000
_cell.length_c   1.000
_cell.angle_alpha   90.00
_cell.angle_beta   90.00
_cell.angle_gamma   90.00
#
_symmetry.space_group_name_H-M   'P 1'
#
loop_
_entity.id
_entity.type
_entity.pdbx_description
1 polymer ?
#
loop_
_entity_poly.entity_id
_entity_poly.type
_entity_poly.pdbx_seq_one_letter_code
_entity_poly.pdbx_strand_id
1 'polypeptide(L)'
;MKHLLLSLPLFLLACSSEPTSPQKAEGPTCPTAEQIDSIFSPYAKGDYEAYIQQIHSLRHLPAARQREHISLLRQHRVGQDSTTGPIRHYIQRNIAYKEGSTTATAHLALIYAPGDTNEIVLPLIWKDHRWWRR
;
A
#
# COMPACT_ATOMS: atom_id res chain seq x y z
N MET A 1 -23.53 50.14 2.39
CA MET A 1 -23.97 48.93 1.70
C MET A 1 -22.82 48.01 1.59
N LYS A 2 -22.88 46.94 2.28
CA LYS A 2 -21.77 45.99 2.34
C LYS A 2 -22.16 44.74 1.60
N HIS A 3 -21.50 44.48 0.56
CA HIS A 3 -21.69 43.24 -0.19
C HIS A 3 -20.72 42.23 0.35
N LEU A 4 -21.28 41.27 1.01
CA LEU A 4 -20.50 40.10 1.42
C LEU A 4 -20.34 39.21 0.21
N LEU A 5 -19.18 39.22 -0.37
CA LEU A 5 -18.81 38.23 -1.33
C LEU A 5 -18.43 36.98 -0.56
N LEU A 6 -19.37 36.06 -0.48
CA LEU A 6 -19.07 34.72 -0.04
C LEU A 6 -18.33 34.01 -1.18
N SER A 7 -17.03 34.06 -1.12
CA SER A 7 -16.27 33.14 -1.94
C SER A 7 -16.33 31.77 -1.29
N LEU A 8 -17.08 30.90 -1.89
CA LEU A 8 -17.09 29.49 -1.51
C LEU A 8 -15.78 28.88 -1.97
N PRO A 9 -14.95 28.39 -1.06
CA PRO A 9 -13.78 27.65 -1.50
C PRO A 9 -14.24 26.33 -2.08
N LEU A 10 -13.85 26.09 -3.30
CA LEU A 10 -14.06 24.85 -3.96
C LEU A 10 -13.09 23.84 -3.38
N PHE A 11 -13.59 22.95 -2.55
CA PHE A 11 -12.78 21.86 -2.03
C PHE A 11 -12.71 20.76 -3.05
N LEU A 12 -11.60 20.70 -3.72
CA LEU A 12 -11.26 19.54 -4.51
C LEU A 12 -10.80 18.44 -3.55
N LEU A 13 -11.66 17.47 -3.36
CA LEU A 13 -11.30 16.26 -2.63
C LEU A 13 -10.38 15.41 -3.50
N ALA A 14 -9.13 15.78 -3.54
CA ALA A 14 -8.12 14.88 -4.04
C ALA A 14 -7.81 13.86 -2.96
N CYS A 15 -7.38 12.67 -3.37
CA CYS A 15 -6.92 11.62 -2.47
C CYS A 15 -5.58 12.01 -1.83
N SER A 16 -5.50 13.22 -1.35
CA SER A 16 -4.35 13.76 -0.64
C SER A 16 -4.74 13.90 0.82
N SER A 17 -3.85 13.45 1.67
CA SER A 17 -4.06 13.57 3.09
C SER A 17 -3.97 15.02 3.52
N GLU A 18 -5.07 15.58 3.90
CA GLU A 18 -5.10 16.85 4.60
C GLU A 18 -5.31 16.56 6.07
N PRO A 19 -4.29 16.73 6.89
CA PRO A 19 -4.41 16.42 8.32
C PRO A 19 -5.09 17.53 9.11
N THR A 20 -5.92 18.31 8.48
CA THR A 20 -6.39 19.55 9.05
C THR A 20 -7.50 19.40 10.05
N SER A 21 -8.07 18.23 10.19
CA SER A 21 -9.20 18.09 11.10
C SER A 21 -8.88 17.12 12.22
N PRO A 22 -9.04 17.53 13.49
CA PRO A 22 -8.98 16.62 14.61
C PRO A 22 -10.20 15.69 14.65
N GLN A 23 -11.10 15.81 13.70
CA GLN A 23 -12.24 14.92 13.64
C GLN A 23 -11.77 13.52 13.26
N LYS A 24 -12.21 12.60 14.04
CA LYS A 24 -11.95 11.19 13.84
C LYS A 24 -12.53 10.77 12.50
N ALA A 25 -11.66 10.39 11.60
CA ALA A 25 -12.10 9.64 10.45
C ALA A 25 -12.52 8.27 10.96
N GLU A 26 -13.79 8.06 11.17
CA GLU A 26 -14.31 6.79 11.65
C GLU A 26 -14.38 5.74 10.56
N GLY A 27 -14.20 6.15 9.32
CA GLY A 27 -14.23 5.26 8.17
C GLY A 27 -12.95 5.24 7.40
N PRO A 28 -12.87 4.35 6.41
CA PRO A 28 -11.71 4.29 5.53
C PRO A 28 -11.58 5.56 4.70
N THR A 29 -10.34 5.98 4.52
CA THR A 29 -9.96 7.03 3.59
C THR A 29 -9.02 6.44 2.57
N CYS A 30 -8.86 7.10 1.42
CA CYS A 30 -7.94 6.64 0.39
C CYS A 30 -6.55 6.36 0.99
N PRO A 31 -5.94 5.20 0.69
CA PRO A 31 -4.60 4.93 1.15
C PRO A 31 -3.63 6.01 0.68
N THR A 32 -2.76 6.46 1.57
CA THR A 32 -1.71 7.41 1.21
C THR A 32 -0.50 6.69 0.63
N ALA A 33 0.34 7.43 -0.08
CA ALA A 33 1.60 6.90 -0.58
C ALA A 33 2.47 6.34 0.54
N GLU A 34 2.50 7.01 1.70
CA GLU A 34 3.26 6.56 2.86
C GLU A 34 2.72 5.25 3.43
N GLN A 35 1.41 5.09 3.48
CA GLN A 35 0.79 3.85 3.94
C GLN A 35 1.13 2.70 3.00
N ILE A 36 1.10 2.93 1.70
CA ILE A 36 1.47 1.93 0.71
C ILE A 36 2.95 1.56 0.85
N ASP A 37 3.82 2.53 1.02
CA ASP A 37 5.25 2.27 1.26
C ASP A 37 5.47 1.42 2.51
N SER A 38 4.78 1.73 3.59
CA SER A 38 4.89 0.97 4.83
C SER A 38 4.49 -0.50 4.65
N ILE A 39 3.54 -0.76 3.77
CA ILE A 39 3.08 -2.12 3.47
C ILE A 39 4.04 -2.84 2.53
N PHE A 40 4.52 -2.18 1.49
CA PHE A 40 5.24 -2.84 0.41
C PHE A 40 6.76 -2.77 0.53
N SER A 41 7.32 -1.73 1.13
CA SER A 41 8.77 -1.60 1.20
C SER A 41 9.47 -2.78 1.86
N PRO A 42 8.90 -3.43 2.89
CA PRO A 42 9.51 -4.64 3.43
C PRO A 42 9.72 -5.74 2.39
N TYR A 43 8.73 -5.95 1.52
CA TYR A 43 8.86 -6.92 0.43
C TYR A 43 9.99 -6.55 -0.53
N ALA A 44 10.02 -5.30 -0.95
CA ALA A 44 11.04 -4.81 -1.88
C ALA A 44 12.46 -4.94 -1.30
N LYS A 45 12.60 -4.81 0.01
CA LYS A 45 13.88 -4.96 0.71
C LYS A 45 14.24 -6.39 1.06
N GLY A 46 13.33 -7.32 0.86
CA GLY A 46 13.55 -8.73 1.25
C GLY A 46 13.31 -9.00 2.73
N ASP A 47 12.71 -8.07 3.46
CA ASP A 47 12.33 -8.25 4.86
C ASP A 47 10.96 -8.91 4.94
N TYR A 48 10.93 -10.21 4.73
CA TYR A 48 9.67 -10.95 4.66
C TYR A 48 9.01 -11.14 6.02
N GLU A 49 9.76 -11.16 7.09
CA GLU A 49 9.19 -11.16 8.43
C GLU A 49 8.33 -9.91 8.66
N ALA A 50 8.83 -8.75 8.31
CA ALA A 50 8.08 -7.50 8.41
C ALA A 50 6.91 -7.46 7.43
N TYR A 51 7.11 -7.99 6.22
CA TYR A 51 6.05 -8.01 5.20
C TYR A 51 4.85 -8.85 5.62
N ILE A 52 5.08 -10.01 6.20
CA ILE A 52 4.01 -10.89 6.71
C ILE A 52 3.13 -10.15 7.72
N GLN A 53 3.72 -9.29 8.54
CA GLN A 53 2.96 -8.51 9.52
C GLN A 53 2.07 -7.44 8.86
N GLN A 54 2.28 -7.12 7.60
CA GLN A 54 1.45 -6.20 6.83
C GLN A 54 0.29 -6.91 6.11
N ILE A 55 0.28 -8.23 6.11
CA ILE A 55 -0.78 -9.02 5.47
C ILE A 55 -1.78 -9.43 6.54
N HIS A 56 -2.98 -8.86 6.45
CA HIS A 56 -3.98 -9.02 7.51
C HIS A 56 -4.31 -10.48 7.82
N SER A 57 -4.45 -11.30 6.79
CA SER A 57 -4.81 -12.71 6.97
C SER A 57 -3.68 -13.56 7.54
N LEU A 58 -2.43 -13.12 7.46
CA LEU A 58 -1.27 -13.91 7.87
C LEU A 58 -0.71 -13.50 9.23
N ARG A 59 -0.94 -12.27 9.65
CA ARG A 59 -0.33 -11.73 10.87
C ARG A 59 -0.74 -12.45 12.14
N HIS A 60 -1.90 -13.10 12.14
CA HIS A 60 -2.43 -13.82 13.30
C HIS A 60 -2.16 -15.31 13.26
N LEU A 61 -1.51 -15.81 12.22
CA LEU A 61 -1.17 -17.22 12.13
C LEU A 61 -0.12 -17.60 13.18
N PRO A 62 -0.13 -18.88 13.62
CA PRO A 62 0.95 -19.38 14.46
C PRO A 62 2.32 -19.19 13.81
N ALA A 63 3.36 -19.04 14.63
CA ALA A 63 4.71 -18.75 14.13
C ALA A 63 5.20 -19.77 13.10
N ALA A 64 4.87 -21.04 13.27
CA ALA A 64 5.25 -22.08 12.29
C ALA A 64 4.64 -21.83 10.92
N ARG A 65 3.38 -21.41 10.87
CA ARG A 65 2.70 -21.07 9.61
C ARG A 65 3.28 -19.82 8.97
N GLN A 66 3.59 -18.82 9.79
CA GLN A 66 4.25 -17.62 9.27
C GLN A 66 5.60 -17.96 8.64
N ARG A 67 6.38 -18.82 9.26
CA ARG A 67 7.67 -19.27 8.71
C ARG A 67 7.51 -19.98 7.38
N GLU A 68 6.46 -20.77 7.21
CA GLU A 68 6.17 -21.42 5.92
C GLU A 68 5.94 -20.36 4.82
N HIS A 69 5.13 -19.35 5.10
CA HIS A 69 4.89 -18.26 4.15
C HIS A 69 6.16 -17.48 3.83
N ILE A 70 6.96 -17.19 4.83
CA ILE A 70 8.25 -16.50 4.65
C ILE A 70 9.17 -17.34 3.75
N SER A 71 9.23 -18.62 3.99
CA SER A 71 10.05 -19.55 3.18
C SER A 71 9.60 -19.54 1.71
N LEU A 72 8.30 -19.56 1.47
CA LEU A 72 7.76 -19.51 0.10
C LEU A 72 8.08 -18.18 -0.58
N LEU A 73 7.99 -17.08 0.14
CA LEU A 73 8.36 -15.76 -0.40
C LEU A 73 9.85 -15.72 -0.78
N ARG A 74 10.71 -16.26 0.06
CA ARG A 74 12.15 -16.32 -0.23
C ARG A 74 12.44 -17.16 -1.44
N GLN A 75 11.82 -18.34 -1.57
CA GLN A 75 11.99 -19.20 -2.72
C GLN A 75 11.53 -18.53 -4.01
N HIS A 76 10.38 -17.87 -3.97
CA HIS A 76 9.87 -17.15 -5.11
C HIS A 76 10.83 -16.03 -5.52
N ARG A 77 11.39 -15.33 -4.54
CA ARG A 77 12.32 -14.23 -4.77
C ARG A 77 13.63 -14.71 -5.40
N VAL A 78 14.17 -15.79 -4.90
CA VAL A 78 15.39 -16.40 -5.48
C VAL A 78 15.16 -16.77 -6.94
N GLY A 79 14.01 -17.37 -7.25
CA GLY A 79 13.65 -17.70 -8.62
C GLY A 79 13.54 -16.46 -9.51
N GLN A 80 12.93 -15.39 -9.01
CA GLN A 80 12.83 -14.15 -9.76
C GLN A 80 14.20 -13.47 -9.95
N ASP A 81 15.02 -13.42 -8.92
CA ASP A 81 16.34 -12.80 -8.99
C ASP A 81 17.23 -13.48 -10.01
N SER A 82 17.10 -14.79 -10.19
CA SER A 82 17.85 -15.51 -11.21
C SER A 82 17.35 -15.26 -12.63
N THR A 83 16.10 -14.84 -12.79
CA THR A 83 15.45 -14.64 -14.10
C THR A 83 15.45 -13.18 -14.52
N THR A 84 15.03 -12.29 -13.63
CA THR A 84 14.83 -10.87 -13.92
C THR A 84 15.77 -9.95 -13.17
N GLY A 85 16.57 -10.48 -12.25
CA GLY A 85 17.41 -9.70 -11.36
C GLY A 85 16.65 -9.16 -10.16
N PRO A 86 17.35 -8.57 -9.18
CA PRO A 86 16.75 -8.01 -7.98
C PRO A 86 15.94 -6.76 -8.28
N ILE A 87 14.95 -6.49 -7.44
CA ILE A 87 14.22 -5.22 -7.48
C ILE A 87 15.16 -4.11 -7.03
N ARG A 88 15.33 -3.10 -7.88
CA ARG A 88 16.10 -1.89 -7.53
C ARG A 88 15.25 -0.90 -6.76
N HIS A 89 14.04 -0.65 -7.26
CA HIS A 89 13.07 0.23 -6.62
C HIS A 89 11.69 -0.03 -7.23
N TYR A 90 10.69 0.64 -6.69
CA TYR A 90 9.35 0.59 -7.24
C TYR A 90 8.76 2.00 -7.28
N ILE A 91 7.79 2.17 -8.16
CA ILE A 91 7.09 3.44 -8.35
C ILE A 91 5.61 3.19 -8.13
N GLN A 92 4.98 4.02 -7.31
CA GLN A 92 3.53 4.01 -7.17
C GLN A 92 2.93 4.72 -8.39
N ARG A 93 2.08 4.00 -9.12
CA ARG A 93 1.43 4.55 -10.31
C ARG A 93 0.13 5.26 -9.96
N ASN A 94 -0.79 4.52 -9.39
CA ASN A 94 -2.09 5.05 -8.99
C ASN A 94 -2.74 4.15 -7.94
N ILE A 95 -3.78 4.68 -7.33
CA ILE A 95 -4.58 3.96 -6.35
C ILE A 95 -6.01 3.96 -6.87
N ALA A 96 -6.57 2.77 -7.05
CA ALA A 96 -7.98 2.60 -7.36
C ALA A 96 -8.73 2.48 -6.03
N TYR A 97 -9.49 3.50 -5.70
CA TYR A 97 -10.24 3.58 -4.47
C TYR A 97 -11.59 4.25 -4.70
N LYS A 98 -12.63 3.64 -4.20
CA LYS A 98 -13.97 4.23 -4.17
C LYS A 98 -14.23 4.75 -2.76
N GLU A 99 -14.64 6.00 -2.65
CA GLU A 99 -14.91 6.65 -1.38
C GLU A 99 -15.81 5.80 -0.49
N GLY A 100 -15.40 5.61 0.76
CA GLY A 100 -16.09 4.79 1.74
C GLY A 100 -15.87 3.30 1.61
N SER A 101 -15.13 2.84 0.60
CA SER A 101 -14.85 1.42 0.42
C SER A 101 -13.83 0.92 1.44
N THR A 102 -14.02 -0.31 1.89
CA THR A 102 -13.06 -1.00 2.75
C THR A 102 -11.97 -1.73 1.96
N THR A 103 -11.99 -1.62 0.66
CA THR A 103 -10.96 -2.21 -0.21
C THR A 103 -10.40 -1.14 -1.14
N ALA A 104 -9.15 -1.32 -1.51
CA ALA A 104 -8.47 -0.48 -2.48
C ALA A 104 -7.44 -1.32 -3.22
N THR A 105 -6.95 -0.80 -4.32
CA THR A 105 -5.91 -1.46 -5.11
C THR A 105 -4.84 -0.45 -5.46
N ALA A 106 -3.62 -0.71 -5.06
CA ALA A 106 -2.48 0.10 -5.47
C ALA A 106 -1.81 -0.53 -6.69
N HIS A 107 -1.49 0.30 -7.67
CA HIS A 107 -0.78 -0.11 -8.88
C HIS A 107 0.66 0.36 -8.76
N LEU A 108 1.58 -0.57 -8.82
CA LEU A 108 3.01 -0.33 -8.63
C LEU A 108 3.77 -0.82 -9.87
N ALA A 109 4.85 -0.13 -10.19
CA ALA A 109 5.82 -0.60 -11.18
C ALA A 109 7.08 -1.02 -10.43
N LEU A 110 7.47 -2.28 -10.59
CA LEU A 110 8.73 -2.79 -10.06
C LEU A 110 9.81 -2.61 -11.11
N ILE A 111 10.93 -2.04 -10.71
CA ILE A 111 12.07 -1.81 -11.61
C ILE A 111 13.21 -2.71 -11.14
N TYR A 112 13.65 -3.58 -12.03
CA TYR A 112 14.68 -4.58 -11.77
C TYR A 112 16.06 -4.06 -12.16
N ALA A 113 17.10 -4.72 -11.65
CA ALA A 113 18.48 -4.31 -11.88
C ALA A 113 18.87 -4.13 -13.36
N PRO A 114 18.39 -4.94 -14.32
CA PRO A 114 18.65 -4.72 -15.73
C PRO A 114 17.87 -3.56 -16.35
N GLY A 115 16.96 -2.95 -15.60
CA GLY A 115 16.10 -1.87 -16.10
C GLY A 115 14.74 -2.33 -16.60
N ASP A 116 14.44 -3.61 -16.51
CA ASP A 116 13.11 -4.12 -16.84
C ASP A 116 12.08 -3.65 -15.84
N THR A 117 10.86 -3.46 -16.31
CA THR A 117 9.74 -3.00 -15.48
C THR A 117 8.63 -4.04 -15.49
N ASN A 118 8.05 -4.29 -14.33
CA ASN A 118 6.89 -5.15 -14.19
C ASN A 118 5.80 -4.42 -13.40
N GLU A 119 4.61 -4.35 -13.98
CA GLU A 119 3.46 -3.76 -13.28
C GLU A 119 2.81 -4.81 -12.39
N ILE A 120 2.59 -4.44 -11.16
CA ILE A 120 1.90 -5.32 -10.19
C ILE A 120 0.73 -4.58 -9.54
N VAL A 121 -0.19 -5.36 -9.00
CA VAL A 121 -1.33 -4.87 -8.24
C VAL A 121 -1.17 -5.30 -6.80
N LEU A 122 -1.36 -4.35 -5.89
CA LEU A 122 -1.31 -4.60 -4.47
C LEU A 122 -2.72 -4.42 -3.90
N PRO A 123 -3.45 -5.51 -3.64
CA PRO A 123 -4.78 -5.41 -3.05
C PRO A 123 -4.69 -5.05 -1.58
N LEU A 124 -5.52 -4.10 -1.17
CA LEU A 124 -5.53 -3.57 0.18
C LEU A 124 -6.91 -3.74 0.82
N ILE A 125 -6.93 -3.87 2.12
CA ILE A 125 -8.15 -3.95 2.91
C ILE A 125 -8.03 -3.06 4.14
N TRP A 126 -9.12 -2.36 4.45
CA TRP A 126 -9.25 -1.54 5.64
C TRP A 126 -9.81 -2.38 6.78
N LYS A 127 -9.04 -2.53 7.84
CA LYS A 127 -9.46 -3.18 9.08
C LYS A 127 -8.70 -2.57 10.26
N ASP A 128 -9.30 -2.56 11.42
CA ASP A 128 -8.66 -2.08 12.64
C ASP A 128 -8.07 -0.67 12.46
N HIS A 129 -8.83 0.19 11.79
CA HIS A 129 -8.50 1.59 11.53
C HIS A 129 -7.23 1.83 10.73
N ARG A 130 -6.85 0.86 9.87
CA ARG A 130 -5.71 1.03 8.97
C ARG A 130 -5.85 0.17 7.72
N TRP A 131 -5.00 0.48 6.74
CA TRP A 131 -4.87 -0.35 5.54
C TRP A 131 -3.86 -1.46 5.76
N TRP A 132 -4.21 -2.62 5.23
CA TRP A 132 -3.38 -3.82 5.25
C TRP A 132 -3.30 -4.37 3.83
N ARG A 133 -2.26 -5.14 3.56
CA ARG A 133 -2.31 -5.99 2.39
C ARG A 133 -3.37 -7.09 2.63
N ARG A 134 -4.16 -7.28 1.60
CA ARG A 134 -5.19 -8.31 1.60
C ARG A 134 -4.60 -9.69 1.39
#